data_7544d7ba43e1a1635e2984641041a10a
#
_entry.id   7544d7ba43e1a1635e2984641041a10a
#
_cell.length_a   1.000
_cell.length_b   1.000
_cell.length_c   1.000
_cell.angle_alpha   90.00
_cell.angle_beta   90.00
_cell.angle_gamma   90.00
#
_symmetry.space_group_name_H-M   'P 1'
#
loop_
_entity.id
_entity.type
_entity.pdbx_description
1 polymer ?
#
loop_
_entity_poly.entity_id
_entity_poly.type
_entity_poly.pdbx_seq_one_letter_code
_entity_poly.pdbx_strand_id
1 'polypeptide(L)'
;MAVSCLFISALVVSGSLFSCSASGKGEKTIGIAKFVSHPALDAIEKGIVDELASSKPEYKIDLQNANADMNTAGQIARRFSQQQVAVAVGIATPTAQALANQIKNRPVIYAAVTDPVAAGLVASWDRGGTNITGTSDMTPVREQLDLLRELKDIRRLGHIYASGEANSVVLARMVRDYCAEHGLEYVETTITNSSEARQALLSIAGRIDGLYLGNDNTVFSALSGIAEVGLEKKIPIVTADPSSAETIPVLAALGYDYYRMGVATAKLVVRILNGEKPADIPALLPKDSEDMALVLNLDVAGKFGLNPSESLKERATILVSGGQAVRK
;
A
#
# COMPACT_ATOMS: atom_id res chain seq x y z
N MET A 1 -62.22 80.46 1.27
CA MET A 1 -62.23 79.09 0.75
C MET A 1 -60.82 78.78 0.23
N ALA A 2 -60.05 78.01 1.03
CA ALA A 2 -58.68 77.64 0.67
C ALA A 2 -58.68 76.15 0.24
N VAL A 3 -58.24 75.89 -0.98
CA VAL A 3 -58.07 74.56 -1.48
C VAL A 3 -56.57 74.17 -1.33
N SER A 4 -56.32 73.19 -0.47
CA SER A 4 -54.99 72.66 -0.21
C SER A 4 -54.64 71.53 -1.23
N CYS A 5 -53.62 71.75 -2.03
CA CYS A 5 -53.09 70.71 -2.92
C CYS A 5 -52.01 69.88 -2.15
N LEU A 6 -52.32 68.62 -1.99
CA LEU A 6 -51.33 67.61 -1.45
C LEU A 6 -50.50 67.11 -2.61
N PHE A 7 -49.19 67.37 -2.58
CA PHE A 7 -48.21 66.72 -3.45
C PHE A 7 -47.78 65.42 -2.80
N ILE A 8 -48.07 64.29 -3.45
CA ILE A 8 -47.56 62.98 -3.10
C ILE A 8 -46.22 62.73 -3.86
N SER A 9 -45.13 62.80 -3.20
CA SER A 9 -43.78 62.40 -3.73
C SER A 9 -43.67 60.92 -3.72
N ALA A 10 -43.66 60.27 -4.87
CA ALA A 10 -43.33 58.86 -5.01
C ALA A 10 -41.82 58.63 -4.93
N LEU A 11 -41.40 58.03 -3.85
CA LEU A 11 -40.01 57.62 -3.66
C LEU A 11 -39.77 56.28 -4.40
N VAL A 12 -39.08 56.33 -5.55
CA VAL A 12 -38.66 55.15 -6.31
C VAL A 12 -37.40 54.58 -5.61
N VAL A 13 -37.59 53.52 -4.83
CA VAL A 13 -36.47 52.74 -4.26
C VAL A 13 -35.97 51.78 -5.34
N SER A 14 -34.89 52.19 -6.02
CA SER A 14 -34.13 51.30 -6.92
C SER A 14 -33.40 50.22 -6.07
N GLY A 15 -34.05 49.07 -5.92
CA GLY A 15 -33.45 47.87 -5.35
C GLY A 15 -32.38 47.31 -6.26
N SER A 16 -31.13 47.64 -6.00
CA SER A 16 -29.96 46.95 -6.61
C SER A 16 -29.90 45.52 -6.09
N LEU A 17 -30.40 44.58 -6.90
CA LEU A 17 -30.18 43.16 -6.67
C LEU A 17 -28.67 42.88 -6.84
N PHE A 18 -27.93 42.95 -5.74
CA PHE A 18 -26.61 42.34 -5.66
C PHE A 18 -26.81 40.84 -5.81
N SER A 19 -26.70 40.37 -7.05
CA SER A 19 -26.52 38.93 -7.34
C SER A 19 -25.13 38.52 -6.81
N CYS A 20 -25.06 38.09 -5.57
CA CYS A 20 -23.92 37.37 -5.07
C CYS A 20 -23.81 36.03 -5.79
N SER A 21 -23.23 36.03 -6.98
CA SER A 21 -22.65 34.83 -7.57
C SER A 21 -21.41 34.49 -6.75
N ALA A 22 -21.63 33.92 -5.57
CA ALA A 22 -20.60 33.19 -4.86
C ALA A 22 -20.36 31.88 -5.64
N SER A 23 -19.68 31.98 -6.78
CA SER A 23 -18.98 30.87 -7.37
C SER A 23 -17.77 30.54 -6.46
N GLY A 24 -18.06 30.06 -5.27
CA GLY A 24 -17.10 29.41 -4.44
C GLY A 24 -16.65 28.17 -5.18
N LYS A 25 -15.54 28.23 -5.93
CA LYS A 25 -14.76 27.06 -6.24
C LYS A 25 -14.33 26.49 -4.89
N GLY A 26 -15.16 25.62 -4.32
CA GLY A 26 -14.77 24.85 -3.16
C GLY A 26 -13.40 24.24 -3.44
N GLU A 27 -12.50 24.37 -2.49
CA GLU A 27 -11.12 23.86 -2.58
C GLU A 27 -11.20 22.38 -2.96
N LYS A 28 -10.71 22.05 -4.17
CA LYS A 28 -10.75 20.68 -4.67
C LYS A 28 -9.78 19.84 -3.85
N THR A 29 -10.27 18.80 -3.21
CA THR A 29 -9.48 17.95 -2.33
C THR A 29 -9.27 16.57 -2.93
N ILE A 30 -8.05 16.04 -2.84
CA ILE A 30 -7.71 14.63 -3.04
C ILE A 30 -7.58 14.02 -1.65
N GLY A 31 -8.41 13.01 -1.33
CA GLY A 31 -8.32 12.27 -0.08
C GLY A 31 -7.39 11.07 -0.24
N ILE A 32 -6.39 10.93 0.62
CA ILE A 32 -5.47 9.78 0.64
C ILE A 32 -5.58 9.09 1.98
N ALA A 33 -5.99 7.82 1.97
CA ALA A 33 -6.13 6.98 3.16
C ALA A 33 -5.10 5.86 3.13
N LYS A 34 -4.21 5.82 4.12
CA LYS A 34 -3.24 4.74 4.35
C LYS A 34 -3.76 3.79 5.43
N PHE A 35 -3.55 2.48 5.28
CA PHE A 35 -4.03 1.52 6.28
C PHE A 35 -3.23 1.60 7.58
N VAL A 36 -1.90 1.61 7.49
CA VAL A 36 -0.98 1.69 8.64
C VAL A 36 0.34 2.29 8.19
N SER A 37 1.12 2.85 9.12
CA SER A 37 2.49 3.30 8.82
C SER A 37 3.48 2.15 8.96
N HIS A 38 4.19 1.88 7.88
CA HIS A 38 5.44 1.13 7.82
C HIS A 38 6.19 1.57 6.55
N PRO A 39 7.50 1.29 6.41
CA PRO A 39 8.34 1.88 5.36
C PRO A 39 7.78 1.78 3.94
N ALA A 40 7.17 0.63 3.56
CA ALA A 40 6.60 0.47 2.23
C ALA A 40 5.41 1.41 1.97
N LEU A 41 4.40 1.44 2.88
CA LEU A 41 3.24 2.31 2.68
C LEU A 41 3.57 3.79 2.84
N ASP A 42 4.56 4.13 3.68
CA ASP A 42 5.04 5.51 3.84
C ASP A 42 5.76 5.96 2.57
N ALA A 43 6.51 5.08 1.90
CA ALA A 43 7.14 5.35 0.62
C ALA A 43 6.11 5.59 -0.50
N ILE A 44 5.01 4.79 -0.55
CA ILE A 44 3.91 5.01 -1.50
C ILE A 44 3.26 6.37 -1.27
N GLU A 45 2.89 6.67 -0.03
CA GLU A 45 2.27 7.95 0.33
C GLU A 45 3.16 9.10 -0.10
N LYS A 46 4.46 9.02 0.20
CA LYS A 46 5.44 10.04 -0.21
C LYS A 46 5.50 10.20 -1.72
N GLY A 47 5.59 9.11 -2.47
CA GLY A 47 5.62 9.16 -3.94
C GLY A 47 4.35 9.78 -4.53
N ILE A 48 3.18 9.48 -3.96
CA ILE A 48 1.91 10.10 -4.38
C ILE A 48 1.93 11.60 -4.10
N VAL A 49 2.32 12.01 -2.90
CA VAL A 49 2.32 13.42 -2.49
C VAL A 49 3.31 14.24 -3.31
N ASP A 50 4.53 13.76 -3.49
CA ASP A 50 5.57 14.46 -4.24
C ASP A 50 5.15 14.70 -5.70
N GLU A 51 4.61 13.68 -6.36
CA GLU A 51 4.16 13.78 -7.76
C GLU A 51 2.93 14.70 -7.89
N LEU A 52 1.95 14.60 -6.98
CA LEU A 52 0.77 15.46 -7.02
C LEU A 52 1.10 16.92 -6.71
N ALA A 53 2.06 17.18 -5.80
CA ALA A 53 2.49 18.53 -5.49
C ALA A 53 3.06 19.25 -6.72
N SER A 54 3.71 18.52 -7.62
CA SER A 54 4.26 19.09 -8.86
C SER A 54 3.24 19.16 -10.00
N SER A 55 2.39 18.13 -10.15
CA SER A 55 1.52 17.96 -11.33
C SER A 55 0.11 18.56 -11.12
N LYS A 56 -0.36 18.68 -9.88
CA LYS A 56 -1.70 19.19 -9.51
C LYS A 56 -1.70 20.07 -8.26
N PRO A 57 -0.86 21.11 -8.21
CA PRO A 57 -0.70 21.98 -7.02
C PRO A 57 -1.98 22.72 -6.61
N GLU A 58 -2.99 22.79 -7.50
CA GLU A 58 -4.29 23.40 -7.23
C GLU A 58 -5.21 22.54 -6.35
N TYR A 59 -4.82 21.27 -6.05
CA TYR A 59 -5.59 20.39 -5.19
C TYR A 59 -4.99 20.35 -3.79
N LYS A 60 -5.85 20.45 -2.79
CA LYS A 60 -5.49 20.15 -1.41
C LYS A 60 -5.39 18.64 -1.22
N ILE A 61 -4.39 18.18 -0.50
CA ILE A 61 -4.24 16.78 -0.13
C ILE A 61 -4.69 16.60 1.32
N ASP A 62 -5.65 15.70 1.56
CA ASP A 62 -6.10 15.29 2.91
C ASP A 62 -5.56 13.89 3.18
N LEU A 63 -4.49 13.80 4.01
CA LEU A 63 -3.84 12.55 4.39
C LEU A 63 -4.47 11.98 5.66
N GLN A 64 -4.86 10.70 5.62
CA GLN A 64 -5.45 9.99 6.74
C GLN A 64 -4.76 8.63 6.93
N ASN A 65 -4.63 8.21 8.18
CA ASN A 65 -4.08 6.90 8.55
C ASN A 65 -5.13 6.13 9.37
N ALA A 66 -5.42 4.91 8.94
CA ALA A 66 -6.37 4.05 9.65
C ALA A 66 -5.76 3.32 10.85
N ASN A 67 -4.42 3.40 11.04
CA ASN A 67 -3.70 2.79 12.17
C ASN A 67 -3.99 1.29 12.35
N ALA A 68 -4.06 0.55 11.23
CA ALA A 68 -4.39 -0.88 11.14
C ALA A 68 -5.80 -1.22 11.68
N ASP A 69 -6.71 -0.26 11.77
CA ASP A 69 -8.07 -0.46 12.27
C ASP A 69 -9.12 -0.30 11.15
N MET A 70 -9.89 -1.37 10.89
CA MET A 70 -10.90 -1.40 9.84
C MET A 70 -12.07 -0.43 10.10
N ASN A 71 -12.42 -0.18 11.36
CA ASN A 71 -13.48 0.77 11.71
C ASN A 71 -13.02 2.19 11.38
N THR A 72 -11.78 2.53 11.72
CA THR A 72 -11.15 3.80 11.37
C THR A 72 -11.06 3.98 9.86
N ALA A 73 -10.66 2.95 9.10
CA ALA A 73 -10.69 2.99 7.63
C ALA A 73 -12.10 3.28 7.09
N GLY A 74 -13.14 2.67 7.67
CA GLY A 74 -14.53 2.93 7.35
C GLY A 74 -14.98 4.36 7.71
N GLN A 75 -14.48 4.93 8.81
CA GLN A 75 -14.76 6.33 9.20
C GLN A 75 -14.11 7.32 8.23
N ILE A 76 -12.86 7.08 7.83
CA ILE A 76 -12.15 7.87 6.83
C ILE A 76 -12.90 7.84 5.50
N ALA A 77 -13.34 6.66 5.06
CA ALA A 77 -14.10 6.51 3.82
C ALA A 77 -15.42 7.31 3.85
N ARG A 78 -16.17 7.27 4.96
CA ARG A 78 -17.37 8.10 5.15
C ARG A 78 -17.06 9.59 5.11
N ARG A 79 -15.97 10.02 5.78
CA ARG A 79 -15.52 11.41 5.76
C ARG A 79 -15.23 11.88 4.34
N PHE A 80 -14.44 11.15 3.57
CA PHE A 80 -14.13 11.51 2.16
C PHE A 80 -15.37 11.54 1.28
N SER A 81 -16.32 10.62 1.50
CA SER A 81 -17.61 10.63 0.80
C SER A 81 -18.42 11.89 1.11
N GLN A 82 -18.50 12.31 2.39
CA GLN A 82 -19.23 13.52 2.82
C GLN A 82 -18.55 14.80 2.34
N GLN A 83 -17.23 14.86 2.35
CA GLN A 83 -16.44 15.98 1.83
C GLN A 83 -16.49 16.06 0.30
N GLN A 84 -17.02 15.06 -0.38
CA GLN A 84 -17.05 14.97 -1.83
C GLN A 84 -15.68 15.20 -2.47
N VAL A 85 -14.64 14.54 -1.93
CA VAL A 85 -13.28 14.62 -2.49
C VAL A 85 -13.29 14.37 -4.00
N ALA A 86 -12.43 15.05 -4.75
CA ALA A 86 -12.38 14.92 -6.21
C ALA A 86 -11.97 13.50 -6.64
N VAL A 87 -11.00 12.92 -5.91
CA VAL A 87 -10.53 11.55 -6.02
C VAL A 87 -10.20 11.04 -4.61
N ALA A 88 -10.55 9.80 -4.31
CA ALA A 88 -10.12 9.12 -3.09
C ALA A 88 -9.06 8.07 -3.44
N VAL A 89 -7.93 8.10 -2.73
CA VAL A 89 -6.84 7.12 -2.89
C VAL A 89 -6.77 6.26 -1.64
N GLY A 90 -6.84 4.92 -1.81
CA GLY A 90 -6.69 3.93 -0.75
C GLY A 90 -5.37 3.19 -0.88
N ILE A 91 -4.45 3.43 0.06
CA ILE A 91 -3.15 2.74 0.11
C ILE A 91 -3.32 1.47 0.94
N ALA A 92 -3.05 0.33 0.35
CA ALA A 92 -3.28 -1.04 0.78
C ALA A 92 -4.73 -1.54 0.63
N THR A 93 -4.88 -2.86 0.57
CA THR A 93 -6.17 -3.54 0.31
C THR A 93 -7.28 -3.12 1.28
N PRO A 94 -7.07 -3.07 2.62
CA PRO A 94 -8.15 -2.76 3.55
C PRO A 94 -8.75 -1.36 3.36
N THR A 95 -7.93 -0.33 3.14
CA THR A 95 -8.41 1.04 2.88
C THR A 95 -9.06 1.18 1.52
N ALA A 96 -8.51 0.53 0.49
CA ALA A 96 -9.12 0.49 -0.84
C ALA A 96 -10.53 -0.12 -0.80
N GLN A 97 -10.71 -1.22 -0.08
CA GLN A 97 -12.02 -1.85 0.14
C GLN A 97 -12.98 -0.92 0.90
N ALA A 98 -12.52 -0.27 1.97
CA ALA A 98 -13.33 0.67 2.74
C ALA A 98 -13.83 1.84 1.87
N LEU A 99 -12.93 2.43 1.05
CA LEU A 99 -13.28 3.52 0.12
C LEU A 99 -14.24 3.03 -0.96
N ALA A 100 -13.96 1.89 -1.60
CA ALA A 100 -14.81 1.33 -2.66
C ALA A 100 -16.20 0.98 -2.16
N ASN A 101 -16.33 0.51 -0.92
CA ASN A 101 -17.61 0.22 -0.30
C ASN A 101 -18.44 1.48 -0.03
N GLN A 102 -17.80 2.57 0.36
CA GLN A 102 -18.47 3.81 0.77
C GLN A 102 -18.67 4.81 -0.37
N ILE A 103 -17.74 4.90 -1.33
CA ILE A 103 -17.73 5.93 -2.37
C ILE A 103 -18.14 5.31 -3.71
N LYS A 104 -19.37 5.64 -4.21
CA LYS A 104 -19.91 5.05 -5.45
C LYS A 104 -19.96 6.04 -6.62
N ASN A 105 -19.95 7.33 -6.34
CA ASN A 105 -20.20 8.41 -7.31
C ASN A 105 -18.98 9.29 -7.58
N ARG A 106 -17.83 8.94 -7.05
CA ARG A 106 -16.55 9.62 -7.24
C ARG A 106 -15.46 8.59 -7.55
N PRO A 107 -14.40 8.97 -8.27
CA PRO A 107 -13.29 8.06 -8.51
C PRO A 107 -12.60 7.61 -7.24
N VAL A 108 -12.31 6.31 -7.18
CA VAL A 108 -11.47 5.67 -6.17
C VAL A 108 -10.27 5.09 -6.88
N ILE A 109 -9.08 5.37 -6.36
CA ILE A 109 -7.82 4.79 -6.84
C ILE A 109 -7.24 3.94 -5.73
N TYR A 110 -7.02 2.66 -6.00
CA TYR A 110 -6.26 1.82 -5.07
C TYR A 110 -4.76 1.90 -5.37
N ALA A 111 -3.95 1.86 -4.32
CA ALA A 111 -2.49 1.81 -4.40
C ALA A 111 -1.98 0.61 -3.62
N ALA A 112 -1.11 -0.19 -4.20
CA ALA A 112 -0.57 -1.41 -3.61
C ALA A 112 -1.68 -2.35 -3.11
N VAL A 113 -2.57 -2.71 -4.00
CA VAL A 113 -3.54 -3.80 -3.75
C VAL A 113 -3.04 -5.05 -4.44
N THR A 114 -2.68 -6.05 -3.66
CA THR A 114 -2.04 -7.28 -4.15
C THR A 114 -2.87 -7.98 -5.23
N ASP A 115 -4.12 -8.31 -4.93
CA ASP A 115 -5.05 -8.86 -5.93
C ASP A 115 -6.37 -8.07 -5.91
N PRO A 116 -6.57 -7.14 -6.85
CA PRO A 116 -7.77 -6.31 -6.88
C PRO A 116 -9.04 -7.09 -7.24
N VAL A 117 -8.92 -8.25 -7.91
CA VAL A 117 -10.05 -9.14 -8.21
C VAL A 117 -10.46 -9.92 -6.96
N ALA A 118 -9.51 -10.56 -6.29
CA ALA A 118 -9.77 -11.26 -5.03
C ALA A 118 -10.23 -10.32 -3.91
N ALA A 119 -9.76 -9.06 -3.93
CA ALA A 119 -10.23 -8.01 -3.02
C ALA A 119 -11.66 -7.51 -3.33
N GLY A 120 -12.26 -7.94 -4.45
CA GLY A 120 -13.61 -7.52 -4.86
C GLY A 120 -13.69 -6.08 -5.36
N LEU A 121 -12.58 -5.48 -5.78
CA LEU A 121 -12.52 -4.10 -6.25
C LEU A 121 -12.84 -3.98 -7.75
N VAL A 122 -12.40 -4.94 -8.54
CA VAL A 122 -12.62 -5.04 -9.98
C VAL A 122 -13.02 -6.44 -10.37
N ALA A 123 -13.67 -6.60 -11.53
CA ALA A 123 -14.09 -7.93 -12.02
C ALA A 123 -12.99 -8.68 -12.75
N SER A 124 -11.98 -7.97 -13.29
CA SER A 124 -10.83 -8.54 -13.99
C SER A 124 -9.61 -7.62 -13.88
N TRP A 125 -8.44 -8.14 -14.17
CA TRP A 125 -7.20 -7.37 -14.24
C TRP A 125 -7.15 -6.40 -15.43
N ASP A 126 -7.86 -6.73 -16.51
CA ASP A 126 -7.78 -6.01 -17.79
C ASP A 126 -8.64 -4.74 -17.84
N ARG A 127 -9.50 -4.53 -16.84
CA ARG A 127 -10.40 -3.38 -16.78
C ARG A 127 -10.61 -2.92 -15.36
N GLY A 128 -10.72 -1.60 -15.18
CA GLY A 128 -11.18 -1.03 -13.92
C GLY A 128 -12.66 -1.32 -13.64
N GLY A 129 -13.09 -1.05 -12.42
CA GLY A 129 -14.50 -1.04 -12.04
C GLY A 129 -15.19 0.26 -12.50
N THR A 130 -16.49 0.37 -12.25
CA THR A 130 -17.31 1.54 -12.67
C THR A 130 -16.67 2.87 -12.25
N ASN A 131 -16.18 2.95 -11.03
CA ASN A 131 -15.54 4.16 -10.49
C ASN A 131 -14.18 3.88 -9.80
N ILE A 132 -13.57 2.71 -10.04
CA ILE A 132 -12.36 2.30 -9.33
C ILE A 132 -11.33 1.68 -10.28
N THR A 133 -10.07 2.05 -10.12
CA THR A 133 -8.88 1.44 -10.73
C THR A 133 -7.68 1.71 -9.82
N GLY A 134 -6.49 1.24 -10.18
CA GLY A 134 -5.29 1.52 -9.37
C GLY A 134 -4.07 0.71 -9.74
N THR A 135 -3.11 0.69 -8.81
CA THR A 135 -1.85 -0.04 -8.91
C THR A 135 -1.84 -1.27 -8.01
N SER A 136 -1.39 -2.38 -8.55
CA SER A 136 -1.20 -3.63 -7.81
C SER A 136 0.28 -3.80 -7.43
N ASP A 137 0.49 -4.42 -6.27
CA ASP A 137 1.79 -4.90 -5.80
C ASP A 137 1.83 -6.43 -5.73
N MET A 138 1.08 -7.13 -6.61
CA MET A 138 1.13 -8.59 -6.68
C MET A 138 2.59 -9.05 -6.78
N THR A 139 3.05 -9.67 -5.70
CA THR A 139 4.46 -9.95 -5.50
C THR A 139 4.88 -11.27 -6.13
N PRO A 140 6.11 -11.42 -6.61
CA PRO A 140 6.61 -12.67 -7.20
C PRO A 140 6.95 -13.71 -6.11
N VAL A 141 5.91 -14.32 -5.52
CA VAL A 141 6.04 -15.27 -4.40
C VAL A 141 7.00 -16.41 -4.73
N ARG A 142 6.96 -16.93 -5.96
CA ARG A 142 7.82 -18.03 -6.39
C ARG A 142 9.30 -17.63 -6.32
N GLU A 143 9.64 -16.50 -6.91
CA GLU A 143 11.00 -15.98 -6.96
C GLU A 143 11.53 -15.62 -5.55
N GLN A 144 10.65 -15.16 -4.67
CA GLN A 144 10.98 -14.85 -3.27
C GLN A 144 11.28 -16.12 -2.48
N LEU A 145 10.52 -17.18 -2.70
CA LEU A 145 10.75 -18.48 -2.05
C LEU A 145 11.97 -19.21 -2.64
N ASP A 146 12.20 -19.10 -3.95
CA ASP A 146 13.41 -19.59 -4.61
C ASP A 146 14.65 -18.87 -4.07
N LEU A 147 14.57 -17.54 -3.82
CA LEU A 147 15.64 -16.78 -3.17
C LEU A 147 15.96 -17.31 -1.76
N LEU A 148 14.95 -17.63 -0.96
CA LEU A 148 15.17 -18.20 0.37
C LEU A 148 15.87 -19.56 0.27
N ARG A 149 15.47 -20.39 -0.70
CA ARG A 149 16.08 -21.71 -0.93
C ARG A 149 17.49 -21.63 -1.55
N GLU A 150 17.78 -20.61 -2.35
CA GLU A 150 19.13 -20.33 -2.84
C GLU A 150 20.07 -19.95 -1.71
N LEU A 151 19.56 -19.23 -0.71
CA LEU A 151 20.34 -18.78 0.46
C LEU A 151 20.54 -19.87 1.51
N LYS A 152 19.59 -20.80 1.66
CA LYS A 152 19.64 -21.87 2.66
C LYS A 152 18.83 -23.10 2.23
N ASP A 153 19.29 -24.28 2.58
CA ASP A 153 18.50 -25.53 2.47
C ASP A 153 17.27 -25.43 3.42
N ILE A 154 16.08 -25.33 2.83
CA ILE A 154 14.79 -25.19 3.52
C ILE A 154 13.97 -26.43 3.23
N ARG A 155 13.55 -27.12 4.28
CA ARG A 155 12.61 -28.27 4.22
C ARG A 155 11.28 -27.94 4.89
N ARG A 156 11.30 -27.02 5.89
CA ARG A 156 10.16 -26.59 6.68
C ARG A 156 10.06 -25.08 6.57
N LEU A 157 9.11 -24.60 5.77
CA LEU A 157 8.90 -23.18 5.52
C LEU A 157 7.91 -22.62 6.52
N GLY A 158 8.34 -21.63 7.31
CA GLY A 158 7.48 -20.82 8.16
C GLY A 158 6.78 -19.71 7.38
N HIS A 159 5.52 -19.45 7.70
CA HIS A 159 4.77 -18.30 7.17
C HIS A 159 3.89 -17.70 8.26
N ILE A 160 3.97 -16.37 8.44
CA ILE A 160 3.13 -15.60 9.34
C ILE A 160 2.32 -14.62 8.51
N TYR A 161 1.01 -14.60 8.69
CA TYR A 161 0.14 -13.66 7.97
C TYR A 161 -1.08 -13.24 8.77
N ALA A 162 -1.65 -12.08 8.42
CA ALA A 162 -2.88 -11.58 9.00
C ALA A 162 -4.10 -12.22 8.32
N SER A 163 -4.87 -13.01 9.07
CA SER A 163 -6.06 -13.70 8.52
C SER A 163 -7.20 -12.76 8.14
N GLY A 164 -7.19 -11.53 8.66
CA GLY A 164 -8.17 -10.49 8.35
C GLY A 164 -7.87 -9.66 7.09
N GLU A 165 -6.71 -9.84 6.45
CA GLU A 165 -6.32 -9.12 5.24
C GLU A 165 -6.48 -10.00 3.99
N ALA A 166 -7.31 -9.58 3.02
CA ALA A 166 -7.58 -10.36 1.80
C ALA A 166 -6.32 -10.63 0.96
N ASN A 167 -5.39 -9.65 0.88
CA ASN A 167 -4.08 -9.79 0.24
C ASN A 167 -3.27 -10.92 0.87
N SER A 168 -3.20 -10.97 2.19
CA SER A 168 -2.42 -11.96 2.94
C SER A 168 -2.96 -13.38 2.73
N VAL A 169 -4.28 -13.53 2.71
CA VAL A 169 -4.94 -14.83 2.44
C VAL A 169 -4.66 -15.34 1.02
N VAL A 170 -4.62 -14.45 0.02
CA VAL A 170 -4.24 -14.80 -1.36
C VAL A 170 -2.81 -15.31 -1.40
N LEU A 171 -1.86 -14.57 -0.80
CA LEU A 171 -0.46 -14.94 -0.77
C LEU A 171 -0.22 -16.25 0.00
N ALA A 172 -0.94 -16.47 1.12
CA ALA A 172 -0.84 -17.72 1.88
C ALA A 172 -1.21 -18.95 1.04
N ARG A 173 -2.19 -18.84 0.13
CA ARG A 173 -2.50 -19.92 -0.82
C ARG A 173 -1.33 -20.16 -1.78
N MET A 174 -0.77 -19.10 -2.37
CA MET A 174 0.36 -19.22 -3.30
C MET A 174 1.58 -19.86 -2.63
N VAL A 175 1.86 -19.50 -1.36
CA VAL A 175 2.96 -20.11 -0.57
C VAL A 175 2.69 -21.58 -0.30
N ARG A 176 1.46 -21.93 0.08
CA ARG A 176 1.05 -23.33 0.31
C ARG A 176 1.19 -24.19 -0.96
N ASP A 177 0.74 -23.65 -2.09
CA ASP A 177 0.81 -24.33 -3.39
C ASP A 177 2.29 -24.52 -3.80
N TYR A 178 3.15 -23.52 -3.61
CA TYR A 178 4.58 -23.64 -3.84
C TYR A 178 5.20 -24.73 -2.96
N CYS A 179 4.87 -24.78 -1.66
CA CYS A 179 5.39 -25.78 -0.74
C CYS A 179 4.99 -27.20 -1.17
N ALA A 180 3.73 -27.39 -1.57
CA ALA A 180 3.23 -28.67 -2.06
C ALA A 180 3.97 -29.12 -3.35
N GLU A 181 4.20 -28.20 -4.28
CA GLU A 181 4.91 -28.46 -5.54
C GLU A 181 6.37 -28.88 -5.30
N HIS A 182 7.02 -28.30 -4.27
CA HIS A 182 8.44 -28.51 -4.00
C HIS A 182 8.72 -29.49 -2.85
N GLY A 183 7.69 -30.15 -2.31
CA GLY A 183 7.84 -31.11 -1.22
C GLY A 183 8.32 -30.48 0.11
N LEU A 184 7.99 -29.21 0.35
CA LEU A 184 8.31 -28.53 1.59
C LEU A 184 7.19 -28.70 2.61
N GLU A 185 7.54 -28.88 3.88
CA GLU A 185 6.56 -28.76 4.96
C GLU A 185 6.17 -27.28 5.14
N TYR A 186 4.87 -27.00 5.03
CA TYR A 186 4.34 -25.65 5.25
C TYR A 186 3.85 -25.49 6.69
N VAL A 187 4.50 -24.62 7.44
CA VAL A 187 4.21 -24.32 8.85
C VAL A 187 3.67 -22.89 8.95
N GLU A 188 2.36 -22.75 8.98
CA GLU A 188 1.72 -21.42 9.06
C GLU A 188 1.26 -21.09 10.47
N THR A 189 1.21 -19.80 10.76
CA THR A 189 0.48 -19.21 11.89
C THR A 189 -0.12 -17.88 11.48
N THR A 190 -1.26 -17.55 12.07
CA THR A 190 -1.97 -16.31 11.74
C THR A 190 -1.96 -15.35 12.92
N ILE A 191 -2.06 -14.06 12.58
CA ILE A 191 -2.24 -12.99 13.56
C ILE A 191 -3.47 -12.16 13.21
N THR A 192 -4.02 -11.46 14.20
CA THR A 192 -5.13 -10.52 14.02
C THR A 192 -4.69 -9.08 14.23
N ASN A 193 -3.56 -8.87 14.91
CA ASN A 193 -2.94 -7.57 15.12
C ASN A 193 -1.41 -7.71 15.25
N SER A 194 -0.70 -6.60 15.09
CA SER A 194 0.77 -6.56 15.07
C SER A 194 1.44 -6.98 16.38
N SER A 195 0.77 -6.82 17.52
CA SER A 195 1.34 -7.19 18.83
C SER A 195 1.50 -8.70 19.01
N GLU A 196 0.79 -9.51 18.23
CA GLU A 196 0.87 -10.97 18.23
C GLU A 196 2.07 -11.51 17.45
N ALA A 197 2.65 -10.71 16.55
CA ALA A 197 3.62 -11.18 15.55
C ALA A 197 4.89 -11.82 16.16
N ARG A 198 5.44 -11.22 17.21
CA ARG A 198 6.59 -11.79 17.93
C ARG A 198 6.28 -13.17 18.51
N GLN A 199 5.13 -13.30 19.17
CA GLN A 199 4.71 -14.56 19.79
C GLN A 199 4.35 -15.61 18.73
N ALA A 200 3.78 -15.18 17.61
CA ALA A 200 3.50 -16.05 16.47
C ALA A 200 4.78 -16.72 15.95
N LEU A 201 5.87 -15.94 15.72
CA LEU A 201 7.13 -16.55 15.33
C LEU A 201 7.70 -17.48 16.40
N LEU A 202 7.68 -17.09 17.67
CA LEU A 202 8.16 -17.95 18.76
C LEU A 202 7.43 -19.30 18.81
N SER A 203 6.14 -19.34 18.51
CA SER A 203 5.31 -20.56 18.53
C SER A 203 5.72 -21.59 17.46
N ILE A 204 6.30 -21.15 16.35
CA ILE A 204 6.71 -22.01 15.24
C ILE A 204 8.23 -22.14 15.10
N ALA A 205 9.02 -21.35 15.82
CA ALA A 205 10.47 -21.22 15.65
C ALA A 205 11.23 -22.56 15.68
N GLY A 206 10.82 -23.50 16.52
CA GLY A 206 11.45 -24.83 16.60
C GLY A 206 11.05 -25.79 15.47
N ARG A 207 10.11 -25.43 14.63
CA ARG A 207 9.54 -26.29 13.59
C ARG A 207 9.85 -25.83 12.17
N ILE A 208 10.60 -24.73 11.99
CA ILE A 208 10.87 -24.12 10.68
C ILE A 208 12.37 -23.97 10.45
N ASP A 209 12.79 -23.99 9.21
CA ASP A 209 14.17 -23.79 8.78
C ASP A 209 14.40 -22.38 8.22
N GLY A 210 13.34 -21.70 7.81
CA GLY A 210 13.32 -20.31 7.34
C GLY A 210 11.91 -19.75 7.38
N LEU A 211 11.80 -18.43 7.34
CA LEU A 211 10.53 -17.69 7.39
C LEU A 211 10.37 -16.85 6.13
N TYR A 212 9.20 -16.93 5.54
CA TYR A 212 8.77 -16.05 4.46
C TYR A 212 7.67 -15.10 4.96
N LEU A 213 7.77 -13.82 4.57
CA LEU A 213 6.79 -12.77 4.88
C LEU A 213 6.39 -12.06 3.58
N GLY A 214 5.18 -12.33 3.10
CA GLY A 214 4.58 -11.67 1.93
C GLY A 214 4.08 -10.26 2.23
N ASN A 215 3.41 -9.64 1.25
CA ASN A 215 2.80 -8.31 1.39
C ASN A 215 1.64 -8.36 2.40
N ASP A 216 1.96 -8.11 3.66
CA ASP A 216 1.05 -8.13 4.79
C ASP A 216 1.29 -6.90 5.66
N ASN A 217 0.30 -6.01 5.73
CA ASN A 217 0.47 -4.71 6.39
C ASN A 217 0.62 -4.86 7.91
N THR A 218 -0.12 -5.79 8.51
CA THR A 218 -0.08 -6.06 9.95
C THR A 218 1.26 -6.67 10.34
N VAL A 219 1.79 -7.63 9.54
CA VAL A 219 3.10 -8.25 9.76
C VAL A 219 4.23 -7.25 9.55
N PHE A 220 4.19 -6.46 8.48
CA PHE A 220 5.24 -5.48 8.20
C PHE A 220 5.33 -4.38 9.25
N SER A 221 4.20 -3.98 9.86
CA SER A 221 4.22 -3.03 10.97
C SER A 221 4.92 -3.57 12.23
N ALA A 222 5.10 -4.90 12.34
CA ALA A 222 5.79 -5.58 13.44
C ALA A 222 7.13 -6.23 13.01
N LEU A 223 7.63 -5.96 11.80
CA LEU A 223 8.77 -6.66 11.22
C LEU A 223 10.04 -6.58 12.07
N SER A 224 10.29 -5.46 12.76
CA SER A 224 11.44 -5.32 13.67
C SER A 224 11.43 -6.37 14.77
N GLY A 225 10.29 -6.58 15.43
CA GLY A 225 10.15 -7.59 16.47
C GLY A 225 10.25 -9.03 15.96
N ILE A 226 9.80 -9.29 14.73
CA ILE A 226 9.97 -10.58 14.05
C ILE A 226 11.45 -10.81 13.73
N ALA A 227 12.14 -9.80 13.19
CA ALA A 227 13.56 -9.87 12.83
C ALA A 227 14.45 -10.13 14.04
N GLU A 228 14.15 -9.51 15.20
CA GLU A 228 14.85 -9.78 16.46
C GLU A 228 14.77 -11.26 16.85
N VAL A 229 13.57 -11.86 16.81
CA VAL A 229 13.38 -13.29 17.08
C VAL A 229 14.10 -14.13 16.03
N GLY A 230 14.02 -13.75 14.75
CA GLY A 230 14.73 -14.41 13.66
C GLY A 230 16.23 -14.48 13.90
N LEU A 231 16.85 -13.37 14.33
CA LEU A 231 18.25 -13.31 14.69
C LEU A 231 18.58 -14.18 15.91
N GLU A 232 17.78 -14.09 16.98
CA GLU A 232 17.95 -14.87 18.21
C GLU A 232 17.88 -16.39 17.94
N LYS A 233 16.90 -16.82 17.16
CA LYS A 233 16.65 -18.23 16.85
C LYS A 233 17.39 -18.72 15.61
N LYS A 234 18.18 -17.87 14.95
CA LYS A 234 18.92 -18.15 13.70
C LYS A 234 17.99 -18.65 12.57
N ILE A 235 16.82 -18.02 12.45
CA ILE A 235 15.84 -18.28 11.39
C ILE A 235 16.04 -17.22 10.30
N PRO A 236 16.50 -17.58 9.10
CA PRO A 236 16.60 -16.65 7.99
C PRO A 236 15.20 -16.19 7.57
N ILE A 237 15.08 -14.89 7.32
CA ILE A 237 13.83 -14.26 6.92
C ILE A 237 14.02 -13.69 5.53
N VAL A 238 13.13 -14.06 4.59
CA VAL A 238 12.96 -13.38 3.31
C VAL A 238 11.59 -12.70 3.32
N THR A 239 11.56 -11.44 2.90
CA THR A 239 10.34 -10.63 2.89
C THR A 239 10.09 -10.01 1.51
N ALA A 240 8.84 -9.66 1.25
CA ALA A 240 8.42 -8.93 0.06
C ALA A 240 8.60 -7.40 0.18
N ASP A 241 9.20 -6.90 1.29
CA ASP A 241 9.38 -5.47 1.55
C ASP A 241 10.85 -5.03 1.53
N PRO A 242 11.37 -4.59 0.37
CA PRO A 242 12.73 -4.04 0.27
C PRO A 242 12.91 -2.77 1.10
N SER A 243 11.88 -1.92 1.23
CA SER A 243 11.98 -0.64 1.94
C SER A 243 12.30 -0.84 3.43
N SER A 244 11.68 -1.82 4.08
CA SER A 244 11.99 -2.16 5.47
C SER A 244 13.34 -2.88 5.61
N ALA A 245 13.70 -3.71 4.63
CA ALA A 245 14.92 -4.52 4.67
C ALA A 245 16.23 -3.70 4.60
N GLU A 246 16.16 -2.44 4.17
CA GLU A 246 17.31 -1.53 4.19
C GLU A 246 17.77 -1.21 5.63
N THR A 247 16.87 -1.26 6.60
CA THR A 247 17.14 -0.87 8.00
C THR A 247 16.84 -1.97 9.02
N ILE A 248 15.89 -2.88 8.71
CA ILE A 248 15.52 -3.99 9.59
C ILE A 248 16.33 -5.22 9.20
N PRO A 249 16.96 -5.92 10.19
CA PRO A 249 17.92 -6.97 9.92
C PRO A 249 17.26 -8.31 9.51
N VAL A 250 16.63 -8.36 8.34
CA VAL A 250 16.21 -9.58 7.64
C VAL A 250 17.33 -10.06 6.70
N LEU A 251 17.30 -11.33 6.27
CA LEU A 251 18.36 -11.90 5.43
C LEU A 251 18.31 -11.32 4.00
N ALA A 252 17.12 -11.26 3.43
CA ALA A 252 16.92 -10.68 2.10
C ALA A 252 15.48 -10.19 1.92
N ALA A 253 15.30 -9.32 0.93
CA ALA A 253 13.99 -8.91 0.45
C ALA A 253 13.99 -8.80 -1.06
N LEU A 254 12.90 -9.24 -1.68
CA LEU A 254 12.64 -9.04 -3.11
C LEU A 254 11.24 -8.49 -3.27
N GLY A 255 11.10 -7.31 -3.84
CA GLY A 255 9.80 -6.66 -3.98
C GLY A 255 9.87 -5.38 -4.79
N TYR A 256 8.80 -4.62 -4.79
CA TYR A 256 8.70 -3.39 -5.58
C TYR A 256 9.39 -2.20 -4.91
N ASP A 257 9.81 -1.23 -5.73
CA ASP A 257 10.12 0.13 -5.29
C ASP A 257 8.79 0.86 -5.01
N TYR A 258 8.42 0.92 -3.75
CA TYR A 258 7.13 1.47 -3.33
C TYR A 258 7.03 2.98 -3.54
N TYR A 259 8.14 3.73 -3.54
CA TYR A 259 8.10 5.15 -3.90
C TYR A 259 7.72 5.34 -5.37
N ARG A 260 8.32 4.58 -6.29
CA ARG A 260 7.98 4.61 -7.73
C ARG A 260 6.53 4.18 -7.96
N MET A 261 6.04 3.17 -7.21
CA MET A 261 4.63 2.78 -7.26
C MET A 261 3.71 3.93 -6.82
N GLY A 262 4.10 4.69 -5.80
CA GLY A 262 3.40 5.91 -5.38
C GLY A 262 3.32 6.94 -6.50
N VAL A 263 4.43 7.22 -7.17
CA VAL A 263 4.49 8.11 -8.35
C VAL A 263 3.59 7.60 -9.48
N ALA A 264 3.60 6.31 -9.77
CA ALA A 264 2.71 5.72 -10.78
C ALA A 264 1.24 5.86 -10.40
N THR A 265 0.89 5.69 -9.12
CA THR A 265 -0.47 5.91 -8.60
C THR A 265 -0.89 7.36 -8.77
N ALA A 266 -0.01 8.33 -8.45
CA ALA A 266 -0.32 9.75 -8.64
C ALA A 266 -0.57 10.10 -10.12
N LYS A 267 0.19 9.52 -11.04
CA LYS A 267 -0.06 9.67 -12.49
C LYS A 267 -1.44 9.15 -12.89
N LEU A 268 -1.94 8.07 -12.28
CA LEU A 268 -3.32 7.62 -12.45
C LEU A 268 -4.32 8.64 -11.93
N VAL A 269 -4.09 9.21 -10.74
CA VAL A 269 -4.94 10.28 -10.19
C VAL A 269 -5.02 11.45 -11.19
N VAL A 270 -3.90 11.86 -11.77
CA VAL A 270 -3.84 12.95 -12.77
C VAL A 270 -4.66 12.59 -14.03
N ARG A 271 -4.55 11.36 -14.56
CA ARG A 271 -5.35 10.89 -15.70
C ARG A 271 -6.85 10.99 -15.42
N ILE A 272 -7.29 10.53 -14.25
CA ILE A 272 -8.68 10.60 -13.80
C ILE A 272 -9.15 12.04 -13.65
N LEU A 273 -8.34 12.92 -13.05
CA LEU A 273 -8.67 14.35 -12.92
C LEU A 273 -8.75 15.06 -14.27
N ASN A 274 -8.07 14.56 -15.28
CA ASN A 274 -8.15 15.04 -16.66
C ASN A 274 -9.31 14.42 -17.45
N GLY A 275 -10.16 13.59 -16.83
CA GLY A 275 -11.42 13.10 -17.40
C GLY A 275 -11.37 11.65 -17.93
N GLU A 276 -10.29 10.93 -17.78
CA GLU A 276 -10.22 9.50 -18.10
C GLU A 276 -11.10 8.70 -17.14
N LYS A 277 -11.80 7.68 -17.64
CA LYS A 277 -12.71 6.90 -16.80
C LYS A 277 -11.98 5.75 -16.12
N PRO A 278 -12.17 5.51 -14.82
CA PRO A 278 -11.59 4.37 -14.13
C PRO A 278 -11.85 3.03 -14.84
N ALA A 279 -13.04 2.84 -15.39
CA ALA A 279 -13.44 1.60 -16.09
C ALA A 279 -12.58 1.27 -17.31
N ASP A 280 -11.96 2.26 -17.92
CA ASP A 280 -11.13 2.10 -19.14
C ASP A 280 -9.64 1.85 -18.80
N ILE A 281 -9.29 1.90 -17.52
CA ILE A 281 -7.91 1.73 -17.04
C ILE A 281 -7.77 0.36 -16.37
N PRO A 282 -6.95 -0.56 -16.90
CA PRO A 282 -6.68 -1.85 -16.26
C PRO A 282 -5.97 -1.67 -14.92
N ALA A 283 -5.93 -2.72 -14.10
CA ALA A 283 -5.06 -2.77 -12.94
C ALA A 283 -3.59 -2.63 -13.39
N LEU A 284 -2.89 -1.62 -12.90
CA LEU A 284 -1.49 -1.41 -13.25
C LEU A 284 -0.60 -2.23 -12.32
N LEU A 285 0.16 -3.14 -12.91
CA LEU A 285 1.22 -3.87 -12.23
C LEU A 285 2.55 -3.33 -12.78
N PRO A 286 3.51 -2.91 -11.93
CA PRO A 286 4.86 -2.56 -12.39
C PRO A 286 5.48 -3.75 -13.12
N LYS A 287 6.11 -3.50 -14.29
CA LYS A 287 6.65 -4.55 -15.16
C LYS A 287 8.13 -4.39 -15.44
N ASP A 288 8.67 -3.20 -15.17
CA ASP A 288 10.06 -2.91 -15.47
C ASP A 288 10.97 -3.46 -14.37
N SER A 289 12.15 -3.95 -14.75
CA SER A 289 13.15 -4.44 -13.80
C SER A 289 13.59 -3.37 -12.80
N GLU A 290 13.50 -2.10 -13.18
CA GLU A 290 13.79 -0.95 -12.32
C GLU A 290 12.73 -0.71 -11.24
N ASP A 291 11.53 -1.30 -11.39
CA ASP A 291 10.47 -1.23 -10.40
C ASP A 291 10.65 -2.27 -9.29
N MET A 292 11.61 -3.19 -9.42
CA MET A 292 11.91 -4.23 -8.45
C MET A 292 13.24 -3.95 -7.76
N ALA A 293 13.29 -4.26 -6.45
CA ALA A 293 14.50 -4.19 -5.66
C ALA A 293 14.79 -5.55 -4.99
N LEU A 294 16.04 -5.98 -5.10
CA LEU A 294 16.59 -7.12 -4.34
C LEU A 294 17.56 -6.59 -3.29
N VAL A 295 17.17 -6.67 -2.04
CA VAL A 295 18.02 -6.35 -0.87
C VAL A 295 18.65 -7.65 -0.38
N LEU A 296 19.97 -7.64 -0.19
CA LEU A 296 20.71 -8.74 0.41
C LEU A 296 21.51 -8.23 1.60
N ASN A 297 21.24 -8.77 2.79
CA ASN A 297 21.92 -8.37 4.03
C ASN A 297 23.08 -9.32 4.34
N LEU A 298 24.29 -8.86 4.03
CA LEU A 298 25.52 -9.63 4.25
C LEU A 298 25.87 -9.76 5.73
N ASP A 299 25.49 -8.80 6.57
CA ASP A 299 25.71 -8.86 8.01
C ASP A 299 24.87 -9.98 8.64
N VAL A 300 23.60 -10.10 8.23
CA VAL A 300 22.71 -11.18 8.68
C VAL A 300 23.16 -12.52 8.12
N ALA A 301 23.54 -12.58 6.83
CA ALA A 301 24.11 -13.79 6.23
C ALA A 301 25.32 -14.28 7.02
N GLY A 302 26.27 -13.40 7.35
CA GLY A 302 27.45 -13.73 8.17
C GLY A 302 27.09 -14.25 9.57
N LYS A 303 26.10 -13.64 10.25
CA LYS A 303 25.62 -14.12 11.57
C LYS A 303 25.04 -15.53 11.52
N PHE A 304 24.49 -15.93 10.38
CA PHE A 304 23.91 -17.27 10.17
C PHE A 304 24.92 -18.27 9.58
N GLY A 305 26.15 -17.84 9.29
CA GLY A 305 27.17 -18.65 8.62
C GLY A 305 26.83 -18.95 7.16
N LEU A 306 26.00 -18.10 6.54
CA LEU A 306 25.64 -18.19 5.13
C LEU A 306 26.63 -17.39 4.29
N ASN A 307 26.95 -17.90 3.11
CA ASN A 307 27.81 -17.22 2.15
C ASN A 307 27.09 -17.10 0.81
N PRO A 308 26.32 -16.02 0.58
CA PRO A 308 25.64 -15.80 -0.69
C PRO A 308 26.65 -15.83 -1.85
N SER A 309 26.24 -16.44 -2.98
CA SER A 309 27.06 -16.54 -4.17
C SER A 309 27.40 -15.15 -4.76
N GLU A 310 28.52 -15.04 -5.46
CA GLU A 310 28.87 -13.77 -6.15
C GLU A 310 27.78 -13.37 -7.15
N SER A 311 27.20 -14.35 -7.87
CA SER A 311 26.08 -14.11 -8.79
C SER A 311 24.87 -13.51 -8.07
N LEU A 312 24.52 -13.99 -6.87
CA LEU A 312 23.42 -13.40 -6.08
C LEU A 312 23.76 -11.99 -5.61
N LYS A 313 25.01 -11.77 -5.17
CA LYS A 313 25.48 -10.44 -4.79
C LYS A 313 25.41 -9.48 -5.99
N GLU A 314 25.76 -9.93 -7.20
CA GLU A 314 25.68 -9.11 -8.43
C GLU A 314 24.23 -8.76 -8.79
N ARG A 315 23.28 -9.70 -8.63
CA ARG A 315 21.84 -9.48 -8.86
C ARG A 315 21.22 -8.53 -7.84
N ALA A 316 21.78 -8.43 -6.63
CA ALA A 316 21.25 -7.54 -5.61
C ALA A 316 21.37 -6.07 -6.05
N THR A 317 20.27 -5.33 -5.97
CA THR A 317 20.22 -3.88 -6.23
C THR A 317 20.66 -3.08 -5.00
N ILE A 318 20.54 -3.68 -3.82
CA ILE A 318 20.92 -3.08 -2.54
C ILE A 318 21.67 -4.14 -1.73
N LEU A 319 22.86 -3.78 -1.27
CA LEU A 319 23.62 -4.60 -0.31
C LEU A 319 23.66 -3.92 1.05
N VAL A 320 23.34 -4.65 2.11
CA VAL A 320 23.52 -4.19 3.49
C VAL A 320 24.78 -4.83 4.07
N SER A 321 25.75 -4.00 4.45
CA SER A 321 27.02 -4.43 5.04
C SER A 321 27.56 -3.37 5.99
N GLY A 322 28.08 -3.80 7.15
CA GLY A 322 28.52 -2.88 8.20
C GLY A 322 27.40 -2.00 8.75
N GLY A 323 26.15 -2.48 8.72
CA GLY A 323 24.95 -1.73 9.13
C GLY A 323 24.49 -0.64 8.16
N GLN A 324 25.05 -0.59 6.96
CA GLN A 324 24.70 0.40 5.94
C GLN A 324 24.16 -0.28 4.68
N ALA A 325 23.05 0.29 4.16
CA ALA A 325 22.51 -0.10 2.86
C ALA A 325 23.19 0.70 1.76
N VAL A 326 23.73 0.01 0.77
CA VAL A 326 24.36 0.61 -0.42
C VAL A 326 23.58 0.17 -1.65
N ARG A 327 23.01 1.14 -2.34
CA ARG A 327 22.29 0.93 -3.61
C ARG A 327 23.31 0.93 -4.76
N LYS A 328 23.19 -0.04 -5.69
CA LYS A 328 24.05 -0.17 -6.87
C LYS A 328 23.48 0.59 -8.05
#